data_f53c3949f71d0fe5b212c6911313a9b5
#
_entry.id   f53c3949f71d0fe5b212c6911313a9b5
#
_cell.length_a   1.000
_cell.length_b   1.000
_cell.length_c   1.000
_cell.angle_alpha   90.00
_cell.angle_beta   90.00
_cell.angle_gamma   90.00
#
_symmetry.space_group_name_H-M   'P 1'
#
loop_
_entity.id
_entity.type
_entity.pdbx_description
1 polymer ?
#
loop_
_entity_poly.entity_id
_entity_poly.type
_entity_poly.pdbx_seq_one_letter_code
_entity_poly.pdbx_strand_id
1 'polypeptide(L)'
;MLSKVTGVYRLTRDVELKYLQSGAAVATLGLANSEKFKVNGEQRENTCFVDASIFGKLAEVANQYLRKSSQVYIVASLSFEQWVDQSGQKRSKHKLKVDSFEMIG
;
A
#
# COMPACT_ATOMS: atom_id res chain seq x y z
N MET A 1 -4.35 13.52 14.19
CA MET A 1 -3.25 13.02 13.32
C MET A 1 -3.30 11.50 13.28
N LEU A 2 -3.24 10.93 12.10
CA LEU A 2 -3.20 9.48 11.94
C LEU A 2 -1.81 8.95 12.29
N SER A 3 -1.76 7.67 12.69
CA SER A 3 -0.50 7.00 12.98
C SER A 3 0.33 6.85 11.72
N LYS A 4 1.63 7.01 11.85
CA LYS A 4 2.55 6.83 10.73
C LYS A 4 3.05 5.39 10.65
N VAL A 5 3.18 4.91 9.43
CA VAL A 5 3.72 3.59 9.12
C VAL A 5 4.84 3.80 8.11
N THR A 6 6.00 3.26 8.40
CA THR A 6 7.15 3.35 7.50
C THR A 6 7.72 1.96 7.28
N GLY A 7 8.27 1.74 6.10
CA GLY A 7 8.91 0.46 5.83
C GLY A 7 9.31 0.30 4.38
N VAL A 8 10.04 -0.76 4.13
CA VAL A 8 10.43 -1.16 2.79
C VAL A 8 9.47 -2.25 2.34
N TYR A 9 8.79 -1.99 1.24
CA TYR A 9 7.79 -2.89 0.68
C TYR A 9 8.12 -3.25 -0.75
N ARG A 10 7.52 -4.33 -1.20
CA ARG A 10 7.57 -4.75 -2.60
C ARG A 10 6.16 -4.75 -3.16
N LEU A 11 5.98 -4.23 -4.36
CA LEU A 11 4.66 -4.23 -5.00
C LEU A 11 4.29 -5.66 -5.38
N THR A 12 3.05 -6.06 -5.06
CA THR A 12 2.54 -7.39 -5.38
C THR A 12 1.87 -7.44 -6.75
N ARG A 13 1.58 -6.27 -7.33
CA ARG A 13 0.96 -6.13 -8.64
C ARG A 13 1.32 -4.76 -9.21
N ASP A 14 1.01 -4.55 -10.47
CA ASP A 14 1.21 -3.23 -11.09
C ASP A 14 0.29 -2.20 -10.46
N VAL A 15 0.70 -0.94 -10.55
CA VAL A 15 -0.07 0.19 -10.04
C VAL A 15 -1.37 0.32 -10.83
N GLU A 16 -2.47 0.53 -10.13
CA GLU A 16 -3.76 0.81 -10.76
C GLU A 16 -4.08 2.29 -10.58
N LEU A 17 -4.04 3.04 -11.67
CA LEU A 17 -4.30 4.48 -11.65
C LEU A 17 -5.71 4.76 -12.12
N LYS A 18 -6.43 5.57 -11.34
CA LYS A 18 -7.77 6.04 -11.70
C LYS A 18 -7.88 7.52 -11.43
N TYR A 19 -8.85 8.16 -12.09
CA TYR A 19 -9.15 9.57 -11.86
C TYR A 19 -10.54 9.69 -11.28
N LEU A 20 -10.67 10.52 -10.25
CA LEU A 20 -11.95 10.83 -9.64
C LEU A 20 -12.71 11.83 -10.52
N GLN A 21 -14.01 12.02 -10.24
CA GLN A 21 -14.81 13.00 -10.97
C GLN A 21 -14.23 14.40 -10.87
N SER A 22 -13.55 14.72 -9.78
CA SER A 22 -12.88 15.98 -9.59
C SER A 22 -11.64 16.15 -10.47
N GLY A 23 -11.20 15.09 -11.15
CA GLY A 23 -9.97 15.08 -11.92
C GLY A 23 -8.74 14.68 -11.12
N ALA A 24 -8.88 14.44 -9.81
CA ALA A 24 -7.76 14.02 -8.98
C ALA A 24 -7.36 12.58 -9.29
N ALA A 25 -6.06 12.34 -9.38
CA ALA A 25 -5.53 11.00 -9.61
C ALA A 25 -5.48 10.21 -8.31
N VAL A 26 -5.78 8.92 -8.38
CA VAL A 26 -5.66 7.98 -7.26
C VAL A 26 -4.99 6.72 -7.78
N ALA A 27 -3.87 6.36 -7.17
CA ALA A 27 -3.18 5.11 -7.47
C ALA A 27 -3.38 4.13 -6.33
N THR A 28 -3.69 2.89 -6.67
CA THR A 28 -3.84 1.80 -5.70
C THR A 28 -2.66 0.85 -5.85
N LEU A 29 -2.05 0.52 -4.73
CA LEU A 29 -0.90 -0.37 -4.66
C LEU A 29 -1.22 -1.56 -3.77
N GLY A 30 -0.77 -2.74 -4.18
CA GLY A 30 -0.68 -3.88 -3.28
C GLY A 30 0.76 -3.98 -2.81
N LEU A 31 0.97 -4.01 -1.50
CA LEU A 31 2.29 -3.99 -0.90
C LEU A 31 2.49 -5.22 -0.03
N ALA A 32 3.72 -5.70 0.02
CA ALA A 32 4.09 -6.79 0.91
C ALA A 32 5.48 -6.57 1.48
N ASN A 33 5.67 -6.93 2.72
CA ASN A 33 7.00 -7.06 3.30
C ASN A 33 7.02 -8.25 4.24
N SER A 34 8.22 -8.72 4.55
CA SER A 34 8.40 -9.93 5.34
C SER A 34 9.51 -9.74 6.33
N GLU A 35 9.42 -10.48 7.43
CA GLU A 35 10.55 -10.61 8.33
C GLU A 35 10.77 -12.07 8.63
N LYS A 36 12.05 -12.43 8.78
CA LYS A 36 12.44 -13.78 9.14
C LYS A 36 12.84 -13.80 10.60
N PHE A 37 12.44 -14.86 11.29
CA PHE A 37 12.76 -15.01 12.70
C PHE A 37 12.91 -16.50 13.03
N LYS A 38 13.48 -16.79 14.19
CA LYS A 38 13.67 -18.17 14.63
C LYS A 38 12.83 -18.44 15.87
N VAL A 39 12.17 -19.60 15.87
CA VAL A 39 11.43 -20.10 17.02
C VAL A 39 11.93 -21.53 17.27
N ASN A 40 12.47 -21.75 18.47
CA ASN A 40 13.02 -23.07 18.84
C ASN A 40 14.02 -23.62 17.81
N GLY A 41 14.86 -22.76 17.26
CA GLY A 41 15.85 -23.14 16.27
C GLY A 41 15.34 -23.29 14.84
N GLU A 42 14.03 -23.18 14.62
CA GLU A 42 13.44 -23.21 13.28
C GLU A 42 13.29 -21.81 12.72
N GLN A 43 13.65 -21.67 11.46
CA GLN A 43 13.47 -20.40 10.75
C GLN A 43 12.03 -20.27 10.28
N ARG A 44 11.42 -19.13 10.59
CA ARG A 44 10.06 -18.80 10.18
C ARG A 44 10.03 -17.47 9.46
N GLU A 45 8.99 -17.27 8.68
CA GLU A 45 8.78 -16.02 7.97
C GLU A 45 7.38 -15.51 8.23
N ASN A 46 7.28 -14.23 8.52
CA ASN A 46 6.01 -13.54 8.66
C ASN A 46 5.90 -12.50 7.55
N THR A 47 4.85 -12.60 6.74
CA THR A 47 4.63 -11.67 5.63
C THR A 47 3.39 -10.84 5.90
N CYS A 48 3.54 -9.53 5.74
CA CYS A 48 2.44 -8.59 5.86
C CYS A 48 2.04 -8.12 4.47
N PHE A 49 0.75 -8.23 4.16
CA PHE A 49 0.15 -7.70 2.94
C PHE A 49 -0.74 -6.53 3.31
N VAL A 50 -0.62 -5.44 2.59
CA VAL A 50 -1.45 -4.28 2.86
C VAL A 50 -1.71 -3.52 1.56
N ASP A 51 -2.92 -2.96 1.44
CA ASP A 51 -3.26 -2.09 0.33
C ASP A 51 -2.88 -0.66 0.69
N ALA A 52 -2.49 0.10 -0.31
CA ALA A 52 -2.14 1.50 -0.15
C ALA A 52 -2.75 2.34 -1.26
N SER A 53 -3.02 3.59 -0.94
CA SER A 53 -3.50 4.58 -1.91
C SER A 53 -2.55 5.76 -1.94
N ILE A 54 -2.36 6.30 -3.14
CA ILE A 54 -1.57 7.52 -3.35
C ILE A 54 -2.46 8.48 -4.12
N PHE A 55 -2.44 9.75 -3.75
CA PHE A 55 -3.31 10.76 -4.36
C PHE A 55 -2.51 11.82 -5.09
N GLY A 56 -3.13 12.41 -6.12
CA GLY A 56 -2.61 13.56 -6.81
C GLY A 56 -1.41 13.26 -7.69
N LYS A 57 -0.51 14.21 -7.79
CA LYS A 57 0.65 14.07 -8.68
C LYS A 57 1.54 12.91 -8.30
N LEU A 58 1.66 12.62 -7.02
CA LEU A 58 2.45 11.48 -6.56
C LEU A 58 1.89 10.16 -7.10
N ALA A 59 0.56 10.07 -7.27
CA ALA A 59 -0.09 8.91 -7.87
C ALA A 59 0.36 8.70 -9.32
N GLU A 60 0.43 9.78 -10.08
CA GLU A 60 0.89 9.71 -11.47
C GLU A 60 2.35 9.30 -11.56
N VAL A 61 3.18 9.83 -10.66
CA VAL A 61 4.60 9.45 -10.58
C VAL A 61 4.74 7.95 -10.26
N ALA A 62 3.96 7.47 -9.30
CA ALA A 62 3.98 6.04 -8.94
C ALA A 62 3.59 5.18 -10.14
N ASN A 63 2.55 5.56 -10.87
CA ASN A 63 2.12 4.82 -12.05
C ASN A 63 3.18 4.79 -13.14
N GLN A 64 3.95 5.86 -13.26
CA GLN A 64 4.98 5.98 -14.28
C GLN A 64 6.19 5.08 -13.99
N TYR A 65 6.60 4.98 -12.73
CA TYR A 65 7.87 4.36 -12.38
C TYR A 65 7.77 3.02 -11.67
N LEU A 66 6.66 2.75 -10.98
CA LEU A 66 6.53 1.52 -10.20
C LEU A 66 5.84 0.42 -11.00
N ARG A 67 6.34 -0.80 -10.83
CA ARG A 67 5.79 -2.00 -11.47
C ARG A 67 5.68 -3.11 -10.44
N LYS A 68 4.98 -4.18 -10.78
CA LYS A 68 4.96 -5.39 -9.96
C LYS A 68 6.41 -5.78 -9.61
N SER A 69 6.64 -6.08 -8.35
CA SER A 69 7.94 -6.47 -7.79
C SER A 69 8.91 -5.30 -7.56
N SER A 70 8.54 -4.06 -7.90
CA SER A 70 9.34 -2.90 -7.52
C SER A 70 9.47 -2.82 -6.02
N GLN A 71 10.66 -2.45 -5.54
CA GLN A 71 10.91 -2.27 -4.13
C GLN A 71 10.93 -0.78 -3.80
N VAL A 72 10.22 -0.40 -2.74
CA VAL A 72 10.04 1.01 -2.40
C VAL A 72 10.13 1.19 -0.89
N TYR A 73 10.65 2.34 -0.47
CA TYR A 73 10.53 2.80 0.90
C TYR A 73 9.30 3.69 0.98
N ILE A 74 8.39 3.36 1.89
CA ILE A 74 7.11 4.04 2.02
C ILE A 74 7.05 4.75 3.36
N VAL A 75 6.58 6.00 3.32
CA VAL A 75 6.12 6.73 4.51
C VAL A 75 4.63 6.96 4.31
N ALA A 76 3.83 6.44 5.21
CA ALA A 76 2.38 6.44 5.05
C ALA A 76 1.68 6.74 6.36
N SER A 77 0.40 7.06 6.25
CA SER A 77 -0.51 7.19 7.39
C SER A 77 -1.44 5.98 7.40
N LEU A 78 -1.69 5.43 8.58
CA LEU A 78 -2.64 4.33 8.72
C LEU A 78 -4.05 4.89 8.68
N SER A 79 -4.88 4.39 7.79
CA SER A 79 -6.23 4.87 7.61
C SER A 79 -7.23 3.71 7.68
N PHE A 80 -8.48 4.04 8.00
CA PHE A 80 -9.56 3.07 8.15
C PHE A 80 -10.64 3.40 7.14
N GLU A 81 -11.09 2.38 6.43
CA GLU A 81 -12.09 2.50 5.38
C GLU A 81 -13.30 1.63 5.70
N GLN A 82 -14.49 2.20 5.58
CA GLN A 82 -15.74 1.48 5.77
C GLN A 82 -16.62 1.65 4.54
N TRP A 83 -17.29 0.58 4.16
CA TRP A 83 -18.24 0.63 3.03
C TRP A 83 -19.29 -0.46 3.21
N VAL A 84 -20.34 -0.37 2.38
CA VAL A 84 -21.38 -1.40 2.32
C VAL A 84 -21.20 -2.13 0.99
N ASP A 85 -21.09 -3.46 1.06
CA ASP A 85 -20.91 -4.26 -0.16
C ASP A 85 -22.23 -4.46 -0.89
N GLN A 86 -22.17 -5.17 -2.02
CA GLN A 86 -23.35 -5.39 -2.87
C GLN A 86 -24.44 -6.23 -2.18
N SER A 87 -24.06 -7.02 -1.19
CA SER A 87 -25.02 -7.84 -0.43
C SER A 87 -25.62 -7.08 0.76
N GLY A 88 -25.26 -5.81 0.95
CA GLY A 88 -25.76 -4.97 2.03
C GLY A 88 -25.01 -5.14 3.34
N GLN A 89 -23.91 -5.89 3.37
CA GLN A 89 -23.12 -6.08 4.55
C GLN A 89 -22.11 -4.95 4.73
N LYS A 90 -21.94 -4.51 5.97
CA LYS A 90 -20.92 -3.52 6.31
C LYS A 90 -19.54 -4.18 6.27
N ARG A 91 -18.62 -3.53 5.61
CA ARG A 91 -17.23 -3.96 5.48
C ARG A 91 -16.31 -2.87 5.98
N SER A 92 -15.13 -3.28 6.44
CA SER A 92 -14.10 -2.34 6.87
C SER A 92 -12.73 -2.95 6.68
N LYS A 93 -11.76 -2.09 6.51
CA LYS A 93 -10.35 -2.51 6.49
C LYS A 93 -9.44 -1.33 6.80
N HIS A 94 -8.25 -1.65 7.27
CA HIS A 94 -7.17 -0.69 7.38
C HIS A 94 -6.36 -0.70 6.09
N LYS A 95 -5.91 0.47 5.69
CA LYS A 95 -5.03 0.61 4.54
C LYS A 95 -4.05 1.75 4.79
N LEU A 96 -3.04 1.85 3.96
CA LEU A 96 -2.07 2.93 4.05
C LEU A 96 -2.45 4.04 3.07
N LYS A 97 -2.32 5.26 3.53
CA LYS A 97 -2.35 6.43 2.66
C LYS A 97 -0.91 6.90 2.53
N VAL A 98 -0.34 6.78 1.35
CA VAL A 98 1.08 7.08 1.15
C VAL A 98 1.30 8.59 1.17
N ASP A 99 2.20 9.03 2.04
CA ASP A 99 2.61 10.43 2.11
C ASP A 99 3.81 10.69 1.19
N SER A 100 4.73 9.73 1.13
CA SER A 100 5.88 9.80 0.22
C SER A 100 6.43 8.41 -0.02
N PHE A 101 7.18 8.26 -1.11
CA PHE A 101 7.88 7.00 -1.38
C PHE A 101 9.21 7.28 -2.08
N GLU A 102 10.14 6.34 -1.95
CA GLU A 102 11.40 6.35 -2.66
C GLU A 102 11.63 4.98 -3.29
N MET A 103 12.07 4.97 -4.54
CA MET A 103 12.42 3.73 -5.21
C MET A 103 13.75 3.22 -4.69
N ILE A 104 13.84 1.91 -4.49
CA ILE A 104 15.05 1.24 -4.00
C ILE A 104 15.53 0.30 -5.10
N GLY A 105 16.78 0.36 -5.34
CA GLY A 105 17.41 -0.56 -6.25
C GLY A 105 17.77 -0.09 -7.54
#